data_7068f8aec53544d9557373ae2479d065
#
_entry.id   7068f8aec53544d9557373ae2479d065
#
_cell.length_a   1.000
_cell.length_b   1.000
_cell.length_c   1.000
_cell.angle_alpha   90.00
_cell.angle_beta   90.00
_cell.angle_gamma   90.00
#
_symmetry.space_group_name_H-M   'P 1'
#
loop_
_entity.id
_entity.type
_entity.pdbx_description
1 polymer ?
#
loop_
_entity_poly.entity_id
_entity_poly.type
_entity_poly.pdbx_seq_one_letter_code
_entity_poly.pdbx_strand_id
1 'polypeptide(L)'
;MAIASPIGTLYSSNITPDKTTGIGGYSLEDFDRAVRHGIAANGSSLYPAMPYPAYAKVNDDDLRALYAYFMHGVTPVNAENRANAVPWPLSMRWPLAIWRKVFAPDPDAVVFKADGYKDAGVARGAYLIQGLGHCGSCHTPRAVTLQEKAQDESSPAYLSGGPVIDGWLAVNLRGSPADGLGSWSLDDIVATLRSARSETHAVLGGAMGDVVVHSTQNLNDSDLHAMAAYLKTLPAGERQVSGFSADPATAKALAAGQEGSRGAQLYIDNCAACHRTNGQGDARVFPKIAGNSSVLSEDPVSMIRLVLAGGKLPATTTAPSELGMPGFAWRLSDEEVAQLLSFIRTSWGNQAPTVNAAQVKQLRDTLPKSSPDVSRTDIARP
;
A
#
# COMPACT_ATOMS: atom_id res chain seq x y z
N MET A 1 -0.35 14.09 -11.34
CA MET A 1 -1.01 12.89 -10.79
C MET A 1 -2.32 13.31 -10.14
N ALA A 2 -3.39 12.50 -10.25
CA ALA A 2 -4.66 12.73 -9.56
C ALA A 2 -4.76 11.78 -8.36
N ILE A 3 -5.18 12.30 -7.22
CA ILE A 3 -5.36 11.53 -5.97
C ILE A 3 -6.83 11.65 -5.58
N ALA A 4 -7.58 10.56 -5.69
CA ALA A 4 -8.96 10.50 -5.21
C ALA A 4 -8.99 10.52 -3.68
N SER A 5 -9.87 11.31 -3.09
CA SER A 5 -10.03 11.42 -1.65
C SER A 5 -11.50 11.59 -1.27
N PRO A 6 -11.89 11.35 -0.01
CA PRO A 6 -13.27 11.56 0.46
C PRO A 6 -13.79 12.99 0.29
N ILE A 7 -12.88 13.97 0.17
CA ILE A 7 -13.24 15.38 -0.01
C ILE A 7 -13.19 15.85 -1.46
N GLY A 8 -12.84 14.97 -2.41
CA GLY A 8 -12.70 15.30 -3.84
C GLY A 8 -11.34 14.91 -4.40
N THR A 9 -11.07 15.28 -5.64
CA THR A 9 -9.81 14.94 -6.31
C THR A 9 -8.76 16.04 -6.07
N LEU A 10 -7.62 15.63 -5.54
CA LEU A 10 -6.42 16.45 -5.39
C LEU A 10 -5.47 16.18 -6.55
N TYR A 11 -4.76 17.22 -6.99
CA TYR A 11 -3.75 17.11 -8.03
C TYR A 11 -2.38 17.49 -7.47
N SER A 12 -1.36 16.66 -7.76
CA SER A 12 0.02 16.99 -7.42
C SER A 12 0.44 18.27 -8.13
N SER A 13 1.09 19.16 -7.40
CA SER A 13 1.70 20.37 -7.98
C SER A 13 3.05 20.06 -8.62
N ASN A 14 3.53 20.98 -9.45
CA ASN A 14 4.86 20.97 -10.01
C ASN A 14 5.88 21.27 -8.89
N ILE A 15 6.73 20.29 -8.58
CA ILE A 15 7.81 20.42 -7.60
C ILE A 15 9.19 20.43 -8.24
N THR A 16 9.28 20.63 -9.58
CA THR A 16 10.54 20.88 -10.26
C THR A 16 11.04 22.31 -10.00
N PRO A 17 12.34 22.60 -10.19
CA PRO A 17 12.89 23.94 -9.96
C PRO A 17 12.57 24.94 -11.09
N ASP A 18 11.41 24.81 -11.73
CA ASP A 18 10.89 25.83 -12.62
C ASP A 18 10.45 27.06 -11.81
N LYS A 19 10.88 28.26 -12.24
CA LYS A 19 10.66 29.50 -11.48
C LYS A 19 9.24 30.04 -11.59
N THR A 20 8.48 29.61 -12.59
CA THR A 20 7.14 30.16 -12.87
C THR A 20 6.03 29.23 -12.41
N THR A 21 6.18 27.93 -12.62
CA THR A 21 5.14 26.94 -12.35
C THR A 21 5.51 25.94 -11.24
N GLY A 22 6.80 25.87 -10.87
CA GLY A 22 7.34 24.96 -9.87
C GLY A 22 7.81 25.65 -8.58
N ILE A 23 8.80 25.04 -7.93
CA ILE A 23 9.37 25.50 -6.65
C ILE A 23 10.72 26.22 -6.83
N GLY A 24 11.11 26.60 -8.07
CA GLY A 24 12.42 27.20 -8.37
C GLY A 24 12.67 28.57 -7.73
N GLY A 25 11.67 29.18 -7.12
CA GLY A 25 11.78 30.39 -6.31
C GLY A 25 11.83 30.15 -4.79
N TYR A 26 11.77 28.90 -4.33
CA TYR A 26 11.77 28.59 -2.89
C TYR A 26 13.17 28.76 -2.30
N SER A 27 13.25 29.46 -1.16
CA SER A 27 14.40 29.39 -0.27
C SER A 27 14.40 28.04 0.48
N LEU A 28 15.49 27.70 1.17
CA LEU A 28 15.54 26.55 2.06
C LEU A 28 14.46 26.64 3.14
N GLU A 29 14.19 27.83 3.65
CA GLU A 29 13.13 28.07 4.65
C GLU A 29 11.73 27.83 4.07
N ASP A 30 11.45 28.29 2.83
CA ASP A 30 10.17 28.01 2.16
C ASP A 30 9.98 26.52 1.91
N PHE A 31 11.06 25.81 1.53
CA PHE A 31 11.05 24.38 1.31
C PHE A 31 10.79 23.63 2.62
N ASP A 32 11.46 24.01 3.70
CA ASP A 32 11.23 23.47 5.03
C ASP A 32 9.78 23.66 5.48
N ARG A 33 9.27 24.88 5.37
CA ARG A 33 7.87 25.19 5.72
C ARG A 33 6.89 24.35 4.90
N ALA A 34 7.18 24.10 3.64
CA ALA A 34 6.33 23.25 2.80
C ALA A 34 6.42 21.79 3.22
N VAL A 35 7.62 21.26 3.37
CA VAL A 35 7.87 19.82 3.61
C VAL A 35 7.49 19.41 5.02
N ARG A 36 7.98 20.10 6.04
CA ARG A 36 7.78 19.70 7.44
C ARG A 36 6.56 20.35 8.09
N HIS A 37 6.22 21.60 7.74
CA HIS A 37 5.13 22.33 8.38
C HIS A 37 3.83 22.35 7.55
N GLY A 38 3.83 21.88 6.31
CA GLY A 38 2.65 21.89 5.44
C GLY A 38 2.15 23.30 5.07
N ILE A 39 3.08 24.27 4.90
CA ILE A 39 2.79 25.66 4.56
C ILE A 39 3.49 26.00 3.24
N ALA A 40 2.74 26.33 2.21
CA ALA A 40 3.29 26.79 0.94
C ALA A 40 3.98 28.15 1.08
N ALA A 41 4.87 28.52 0.15
CA ALA A 41 5.59 29.80 0.16
C ALA A 41 4.66 31.02 0.24
N ASN A 42 3.43 30.94 -0.32
CA ASN A 42 2.42 31.98 -0.23
C ASN A 42 1.66 32.01 1.12
N GLY A 43 2.09 31.23 2.11
CA GLY A 43 1.49 31.14 3.45
C GLY A 43 0.23 30.24 3.56
N SER A 44 -0.27 29.70 2.46
CA SER A 44 -1.45 28.81 2.50
C SER A 44 -1.11 27.43 3.04
N SER A 45 -2.04 26.80 3.78
CA SER A 45 -1.88 25.41 4.24
C SER A 45 -2.00 24.44 3.08
N LEU A 46 -1.11 23.45 3.04
CA LEU A 46 -1.17 22.34 2.10
C LEU A 46 -2.22 21.31 2.55
N TYR A 47 -2.78 20.56 1.60
CA TYR A 47 -3.59 19.40 1.94
C TYR A 47 -2.68 18.29 2.49
N PRO A 48 -3.13 17.54 3.52
CA PRO A 48 -2.34 16.45 4.12
C PRO A 48 -2.25 15.20 3.22
N ALA A 49 -2.63 15.32 1.93
CA ALA A 49 -2.24 14.37 0.89
C ALA A 49 -0.72 14.42 0.62
N MET A 50 -0.06 15.54 0.87
CA MET A 50 1.37 15.61 1.11
C MET A 50 1.61 15.23 2.58
N PRO A 51 2.38 14.17 2.87
CA PRO A 51 2.47 13.62 4.22
C PRO A 51 3.39 14.43 5.15
N TYR A 52 3.22 15.76 5.19
CA TYR A 52 4.01 16.63 6.07
C TYR A 52 3.91 16.25 7.56
N PRO A 53 2.83 15.61 8.08
CA PRO A 53 2.85 15.11 9.45
C PRO A 53 3.93 14.06 9.71
N ALA A 54 4.24 13.20 8.74
CA ALA A 54 5.36 12.27 8.82
C ALA A 54 6.70 12.98 8.58
N TYR A 55 6.76 13.87 7.58
CA TYR A 55 7.96 14.63 7.26
C TYR A 55 8.40 15.60 8.39
N ALA A 56 7.54 15.94 9.32
CA ALA A 56 7.90 16.68 10.52
C ALA A 56 9.07 16.03 11.30
N LYS A 57 9.29 14.73 11.16
CA LYS A 57 10.39 13.97 11.79
C LYS A 57 11.70 13.99 11.00
N VAL A 58 11.71 14.53 9.78
CA VAL A 58 12.92 14.59 8.94
C VAL A 58 13.93 15.56 9.55
N ASN A 59 15.17 15.11 9.72
CA ASN A 59 16.24 15.92 10.27
C ASN A 59 16.72 17.01 9.28
N ASP A 60 17.47 17.97 9.76
CA ASP A 60 17.92 19.11 8.98
C ASP A 60 18.90 18.74 7.85
N ASP A 61 19.73 17.73 8.05
CA ASP A 61 20.71 17.30 7.05
C ASP A 61 20.02 16.65 5.85
N ASP A 62 19.05 15.76 6.11
CA ASP A 62 18.25 15.15 5.07
C ASP A 62 17.34 16.18 4.38
N LEU A 63 16.80 17.15 5.12
CA LEU A 63 16.03 18.25 4.54
C LEU A 63 16.89 19.10 3.58
N ARG A 64 18.13 19.44 3.97
CA ARG A 64 19.08 20.16 3.09
C ARG A 64 19.46 19.33 1.87
N ALA A 65 19.64 18.02 2.05
CA ALA A 65 19.93 17.12 0.94
C ALA A 65 18.77 17.03 -0.06
N LEU A 66 17.51 16.93 0.44
CA LEU A 66 16.32 16.97 -0.38
C LEU A 66 16.19 18.30 -1.13
N TYR A 67 16.39 19.43 -0.44
CA TYR A 67 16.37 20.74 -1.07
C TYR A 67 17.41 20.84 -2.20
N ALA A 68 18.65 20.44 -1.94
CA ALA A 68 19.71 20.44 -2.94
C ALA A 68 19.37 19.56 -4.15
N TYR A 69 18.80 18.38 -3.91
CA TYR A 69 18.35 17.48 -4.98
C TYR A 69 17.25 18.13 -5.84
N PHE A 70 16.19 18.66 -5.22
CA PHE A 70 15.08 19.26 -5.98
C PHE A 70 15.52 20.51 -6.73
N MET A 71 16.43 21.30 -6.18
CA MET A 71 16.87 22.55 -6.80
C MET A 71 17.94 22.38 -7.88
N HIS A 72 18.78 21.34 -7.76
CA HIS A 72 19.96 21.19 -8.63
C HIS A 72 20.01 19.83 -9.34
N GLY A 73 19.35 18.79 -8.83
CA GLY A 73 19.37 17.43 -9.38
C GLY A 73 18.16 17.15 -10.29
N VAL A 74 17.12 17.95 -10.23
CA VAL A 74 15.90 17.77 -11.03
C VAL A 74 15.85 18.77 -12.19
N THR A 75 15.53 18.30 -13.39
CA THR A 75 15.38 19.18 -14.56
C THR A 75 14.11 20.05 -14.40
N PRO A 76 14.22 21.39 -14.58
CA PRO A 76 13.05 22.26 -14.57
C PRO A 76 12.06 21.89 -15.67
N VAL A 77 10.79 21.82 -15.33
CA VAL A 77 9.69 21.57 -16.28
C VAL A 77 8.65 22.66 -16.11
N ASN A 78 8.41 23.43 -17.17
CA ASN A 78 7.34 24.40 -17.17
C ASN A 78 6.01 23.68 -17.43
N ALA A 79 5.21 23.49 -16.38
CA ALA A 79 3.91 22.84 -16.44
C ALA A 79 2.96 23.49 -15.43
N GLU A 80 1.84 23.99 -15.90
CA GLU A 80 0.85 24.62 -15.03
C GLU A 80 0.24 23.64 -14.03
N ASN A 81 0.04 24.13 -12.82
CA ASN A 81 -0.59 23.36 -11.76
C ASN A 81 -2.10 23.28 -11.98
N ARG A 82 -2.62 22.06 -12.01
CA ARG A 82 -4.06 21.83 -12.09
C ARG A 82 -4.74 22.17 -10.77
N ALA A 83 -5.85 22.92 -10.83
CA ALA A 83 -6.65 23.20 -9.64
C ALA A 83 -7.28 21.93 -9.06
N ASN A 84 -7.27 21.81 -7.73
CA ASN A 84 -7.92 20.70 -7.04
C ASN A 84 -9.44 20.73 -7.26
N ALA A 85 -10.03 19.57 -7.54
CA ALA A 85 -11.47 19.39 -7.71
C ALA A 85 -12.11 19.00 -6.36
N VAL A 86 -12.08 19.95 -5.41
CA VAL A 86 -12.68 19.81 -4.08
C VAL A 86 -13.89 20.74 -4.02
N PRO A 87 -15.11 20.24 -3.73
CA PRO A 87 -16.32 21.08 -3.71
C PRO A 87 -16.32 22.05 -2.53
N TRP A 88 -16.99 23.19 -2.72
CA TRP A 88 -17.29 24.09 -1.62
C TRP A 88 -18.25 23.41 -0.61
N PRO A 89 -18.09 23.57 0.71
CA PRO A 89 -17.15 24.45 1.43
C PRO A 89 -15.77 23.83 1.72
N LEU A 90 -15.52 22.57 1.35
CA LEU A 90 -14.28 21.82 1.66
C LEU A 90 -13.06 22.37 0.90
N SER A 91 -13.28 23.15 -0.18
CA SER A 91 -12.22 23.84 -0.93
C SER A 91 -11.64 25.07 -0.22
N MET A 92 -12.27 25.54 0.87
CA MET A 92 -11.74 26.64 1.67
C MET A 92 -10.42 26.24 2.34
N ARG A 93 -9.40 27.11 2.27
CA ARG A 93 -8.05 26.79 2.78
C ARG A 93 -7.85 27.11 4.25
N TRP A 94 -8.60 28.06 4.82
CA TRP A 94 -8.43 28.44 6.21
C TRP A 94 -8.77 27.31 7.22
N PRO A 95 -9.75 26.40 6.98
CA PRO A 95 -9.96 25.28 7.91
C PRO A 95 -8.80 24.31 7.95
N LEU A 96 -8.03 24.19 6.84
CA LEU A 96 -6.81 23.38 6.81
C LEU A 96 -5.73 23.92 7.75
N ALA A 97 -5.66 25.24 7.97
CA ALA A 97 -4.74 25.82 8.94
C ALA A 97 -5.09 25.41 10.37
N ILE A 98 -6.39 25.32 10.70
CA ILE A 98 -6.86 24.82 12.00
C ILE A 98 -6.56 23.32 12.09
N TRP A 99 -6.92 22.54 11.07
CA TRP A 99 -6.65 21.10 11.03
C TRP A 99 -5.15 20.83 11.26
N ARG A 100 -4.29 21.52 10.52
CA ARG A 100 -2.83 21.39 10.64
C ARG A 100 -2.35 21.71 12.05
N LYS A 101 -2.84 22.81 12.66
CA LYS A 101 -2.45 23.22 14.01
C LYS A 101 -2.91 22.24 15.10
N VAL A 102 -4.02 21.54 14.87
CA VAL A 102 -4.60 20.60 15.85
C VAL A 102 -4.03 19.19 15.70
N PHE A 103 -3.78 18.73 14.47
CA PHE A 103 -3.50 17.33 14.18
C PHE A 103 -2.11 17.05 13.62
N ALA A 104 -1.44 18.02 12.99
CA ALA A 104 -0.07 17.83 12.53
C ALA A 104 0.89 18.08 13.70
N PRO A 105 1.91 17.22 13.87
CA PRO A 105 2.95 17.47 14.86
C PRO A 105 3.74 18.72 14.50
N ASP A 106 4.20 19.43 15.54
CA ASP A 106 5.14 20.53 15.39
C ASP A 106 6.55 19.95 15.12
N PRO A 107 7.19 20.24 13.98
CA PRO A 107 8.51 19.72 13.67
C PRO A 107 9.55 20.01 14.74
N ASP A 108 9.49 21.18 15.39
CA ASP A 108 10.42 21.55 16.48
C ASP A 108 10.25 20.69 17.73
N ALA A 109 9.05 20.12 17.93
CA ALA A 109 8.73 19.28 19.10
C ALA A 109 8.95 17.77 18.83
N VAL A 110 8.91 17.33 17.58
CA VAL A 110 8.94 15.90 17.21
C VAL A 110 10.22 15.46 16.50
N VAL A 111 11.32 16.16 16.74
CA VAL A 111 12.65 15.76 16.22
C VAL A 111 12.89 14.28 16.54
N PHE A 112 13.20 13.49 15.50
CA PHE A 112 13.47 12.06 15.67
C PHE A 112 14.67 11.82 16.59
N LYS A 113 14.50 10.97 17.60
CA LYS A 113 15.52 10.64 18.61
C LYS A 113 15.91 9.17 18.46
N ALA A 114 17.15 8.92 18.04
CA ALA A 114 17.69 7.58 17.84
C ALA A 114 17.98 6.86 19.18
N ASP A 115 18.26 7.57 20.24
CA ASP A 115 18.57 7.05 21.57
C ASP A 115 17.40 6.33 22.27
N GLY A 116 16.19 6.51 21.79
CA GLY A 116 15.02 5.75 22.24
C GLY A 116 14.98 4.27 21.77
N TYR A 117 15.87 3.86 20.86
CA TYR A 117 15.89 2.53 20.26
C TYR A 117 17.05 1.68 20.78
N LYS A 118 16.85 0.33 20.79
CA LYS A 118 17.85 -0.61 21.33
C LYS A 118 19.17 -0.64 20.56
N ASP A 119 19.10 -0.40 19.25
CA ASP A 119 20.27 -0.35 18.38
C ASP A 119 20.10 0.65 17.25
N ALA A 120 21.21 1.04 16.63
CA ALA A 120 21.25 2.05 15.58
C ALA A 120 20.51 1.59 14.29
N GLY A 121 20.48 0.28 14.00
CA GLY A 121 19.78 -0.25 12.83
C GLY A 121 18.28 -0.12 12.98
N VAL A 122 17.74 -0.48 14.16
CA VAL A 122 16.32 -0.29 14.45
C VAL A 122 15.94 1.20 14.47
N ALA A 123 16.79 2.06 15.05
CA ALA A 123 16.59 3.51 15.01
C ALA A 123 16.54 4.05 13.57
N ARG A 124 17.47 3.63 12.72
CA ARG A 124 17.49 4.01 11.30
C ARG A 124 16.22 3.55 10.58
N GLY A 125 15.78 2.31 10.84
CA GLY A 125 14.53 1.77 10.29
C GLY A 125 13.30 2.55 10.72
N ALA A 126 13.22 2.90 12.01
CA ALA A 126 12.17 3.74 12.55
C ALA A 126 12.12 5.12 11.87
N TYR A 127 13.26 5.78 11.75
CA TYR A 127 13.40 7.05 11.06
C TYR A 127 12.90 7.00 9.61
N LEU A 128 13.33 5.97 8.86
CA LEU A 128 12.91 5.79 7.47
C LEU A 128 11.40 5.56 7.36
N ILE A 129 10.83 4.70 8.20
CA ILE A 129 9.42 4.31 8.11
C ILE A 129 8.48 5.42 8.62
N GLN A 130 8.84 6.08 9.71
CA GLN A 130 8.02 7.13 10.32
C GLN A 130 8.13 8.47 9.59
N GLY A 131 9.31 8.78 9.06
CA GLY A 131 9.64 10.05 8.39
C GLY A 131 9.61 9.92 6.87
N LEU A 132 10.79 9.70 6.26
CA LEU A 132 10.99 9.75 4.80
C LEU A 132 10.09 8.80 4.00
N GLY A 133 9.86 7.58 4.49
CA GLY A 133 9.01 6.58 3.85
C GLY A 133 7.52 6.78 4.12
N HIS A 134 7.14 7.59 5.12
CA HIS A 134 5.76 7.90 5.54
C HIS A 134 4.78 6.71 5.48
N CYS A 135 5.23 5.52 5.85
CA CYS A 135 4.45 4.28 5.73
C CYS A 135 3.11 4.35 6.50
N GLY A 136 3.10 5.11 7.62
CA GLY A 136 1.89 5.40 8.40
C GLY A 136 0.78 6.04 7.59
N SER A 137 1.11 6.86 6.60
CA SER A 137 0.11 7.56 5.77
C SER A 137 -0.86 6.62 5.03
N CYS A 138 -0.41 5.41 4.72
CA CYS A 138 -1.24 4.37 4.14
C CYS A 138 -1.61 3.29 5.15
N HIS A 139 -0.67 2.87 6.02
CA HIS A 139 -0.81 1.68 6.86
C HIS A 139 -1.29 1.94 8.29
N THR A 140 -1.65 3.19 8.64
CA THR A 140 -2.26 3.54 9.93
C THR A 140 -3.73 3.92 9.72
N PRO A 141 -4.66 3.46 10.59
CA PRO A 141 -6.06 3.85 10.49
C PRO A 141 -6.24 5.37 10.62
N ARG A 142 -7.25 5.90 9.95
CA ARG A 142 -7.59 7.32 10.01
C ARG A 142 -8.80 7.58 10.89
N ALA A 143 -8.81 8.75 11.53
CA ALA A 143 -9.98 9.26 12.23
C ALA A 143 -10.96 9.91 11.24
N VAL A 144 -12.13 10.34 11.71
CA VAL A 144 -13.19 10.97 10.90
C VAL A 144 -12.72 12.27 10.24
N THR A 145 -11.78 12.97 10.87
CA THR A 145 -11.13 14.19 10.37
C THR A 145 -9.94 13.91 9.45
N LEU A 146 -9.76 12.64 9.04
CA LEU A 146 -8.77 12.11 8.09
C LEU A 146 -7.32 12.13 8.57
N GLN A 147 -7.01 12.55 9.81
CA GLN A 147 -5.66 12.40 10.35
C GLN A 147 -5.38 10.92 10.68
N GLU A 148 -4.10 10.56 10.64
CA GLU A 148 -3.63 9.28 11.15
C GLU A 148 -3.90 9.17 12.64
N LYS A 149 -4.37 8.01 13.11
CA LYS A 149 -4.66 7.79 14.55
C LYS A 149 -3.39 7.69 15.39
N ALA A 150 -2.24 7.51 14.76
CA ALA A 150 -0.94 7.44 15.42
C ALA A 150 0.16 7.83 14.45
N GLN A 151 1.26 8.39 14.97
CA GLN A 151 2.41 8.85 14.19
C GLN A 151 3.67 8.00 14.43
N ASP A 152 3.65 7.11 15.43
CA ASP A 152 4.74 6.22 15.82
C ASP A 152 4.26 5.03 16.66
N GLU A 153 5.20 4.17 17.04
CA GLU A 153 4.95 2.90 17.76
C GLU A 153 4.46 3.08 19.21
N SER A 154 4.44 4.29 19.75
CA SER A 154 3.89 4.55 21.10
C SER A 154 2.40 4.21 21.19
N SER A 155 1.73 4.14 20.05
CA SER A 155 0.34 3.71 19.93
C SER A 155 0.22 2.37 19.19
N PRO A 156 -0.63 1.45 19.65
CA PRO A 156 -0.91 0.20 18.96
C PRO A 156 -1.66 0.41 17.63
N ALA A 157 -2.23 1.57 17.39
CA ALA A 157 -2.87 1.91 16.12
C ALA A 157 -1.87 2.19 14.99
N TYR A 158 -0.60 2.54 15.33
CA TYR A 158 0.41 2.81 14.32
C TYR A 158 0.72 1.56 13.50
N LEU A 159 0.63 1.67 12.17
CA LEU A 159 0.84 0.59 11.20
C LEU A 159 -0.06 -0.65 11.39
N SER A 160 -1.21 -0.51 12.05
CA SER A 160 -2.14 -1.63 12.30
C SER A 160 -3.08 -1.94 11.13
N GLY A 161 -2.81 -1.41 9.95
CA GLY A 161 -3.66 -1.44 8.77
C GLY A 161 -4.37 -0.11 8.54
N GLY A 162 -4.54 0.27 7.30
CA GLY A 162 -5.06 1.58 6.92
C GLY A 162 -6.33 1.53 6.08
N PRO A 163 -6.73 2.66 5.50
CA PRO A 163 -7.91 2.73 4.64
C PRO A 163 -7.69 2.03 3.29
N VAL A 164 -8.76 1.90 2.54
CA VAL A 164 -8.70 1.51 1.13
C VAL A 164 -8.20 2.70 0.31
N ILE A 165 -7.10 2.50 -0.42
CA ILE A 165 -6.48 3.49 -1.29
C ILE A 165 -6.48 2.94 -2.70
N ASP A 166 -7.06 3.67 -3.65
CA ASP A 166 -7.22 3.24 -5.05
C ASP A 166 -7.83 1.83 -5.19
N GLY A 167 -8.73 1.48 -4.26
CA GLY A 167 -9.38 0.18 -4.21
C GLY A 167 -8.52 -0.95 -3.64
N TRP A 168 -7.38 -0.64 -2.99
CA TRP A 168 -6.52 -1.59 -2.31
C TRP A 168 -6.47 -1.29 -0.81
N LEU A 169 -6.73 -2.31 -0.01
CA LEU A 169 -6.62 -2.20 1.45
C LEU A 169 -5.15 -2.18 1.86
N ALA A 170 -4.75 -1.17 2.62
CA ALA A 170 -3.43 -1.14 3.23
C ALA A 170 -3.38 -2.11 4.43
N VAL A 171 -2.56 -3.16 4.31
CA VAL A 171 -2.49 -4.25 5.28
C VAL A 171 -1.82 -3.84 6.60
N ASN A 172 -2.04 -4.63 7.65
CA ASN A 172 -1.37 -4.53 8.93
C ASN A 172 0.14 -4.86 8.78
N LEU A 173 1.02 -3.98 9.23
CA LEU A 173 2.48 -4.16 9.21
C LEU A 173 3.07 -4.51 10.59
N ARG A 174 2.23 -4.74 11.60
CA ARG A 174 2.66 -5.11 12.95
C ARG A 174 2.88 -6.63 13.09
N GLY A 175 3.33 -7.05 14.26
CA GLY A 175 3.68 -8.43 14.56
C GLY A 175 2.52 -9.42 14.71
N SER A 176 1.32 -9.12 14.19
CA SER A 176 0.23 -10.09 14.13
C SER A 176 0.61 -11.27 13.24
N PRO A 177 0.46 -12.53 13.70
CA PRO A 177 0.90 -13.70 12.96
C PRO A 177 0.00 -14.07 11.78
N ALA A 178 -1.25 -13.62 11.76
CA ALA A 178 -2.22 -13.95 10.72
C ALA A 178 -2.36 -12.84 9.67
N ASP A 179 -2.68 -11.61 10.09
CA ASP A 179 -2.98 -10.49 9.22
C ASP A 179 -1.86 -9.44 9.13
N GLY A 180 -0.74 -9.65 9.81
CA GLY A 180 0.42 -8.78 9.83
C GLY A 180 1.72 -9.47 9.40
N LEU A 181 2.85 -8.93 9.88
CA LEU A 181 4.20 -9.40 9.56
C LEU A 181 4.78 -10.37 10.60
N GLY A 182 3.99 -10.84 11.57
CA GLY A 182 4.47 -11.70 12.66
C GLY A 182 5.15 -12.97 12.18
N SER A 183 4.60 -13.62 11.15
CA SER A 183 5.14 -14.87 10.55
C SER A 183 6.22 -14.64 9.48
N TRP A 184 6.47 -13.38 9.08
CA TRP A 184 7.44 -13.06 8.04
C TRP A 184 8.87 -13.07 8.59
N SER A 185 9.82 -13.57 7.81
CA SER A 185 11.25 -13.39 8.09
C SER A 185 11.70 -11.97 7.75
N LEU A 186 12.87 -11.56 8.26
CA LEU A 186 13.50 -10.31 7.83
C LEU A 186 13.74 -10.30 6.32
N ASP A 187 14.23 -11.42 5.79
CA ASP A 187 14.55 -11.57 4.38
C ASP A 187 13.31 -11.47 3.49
N ASP A 188 12.15 -12.00 3.92
CA ASP A 188 10.89 -11.83 3.19
C ASP A 188 10.47 -10.36 3.11
N ILE A 189 10.63 -9.60 4.21
CA ILE A 189 10.31 -8.17 4.23
C ILE A 189 11.27 -7.41 3.30
N VAL A 190 12.58 -7.66 3.39
CA VAL A 190 13.61 -7.05 2.53
C VAL A 190 13.34 -7.37 1.07
N ALA A 191 13.10 -8.63 0.72
CA ALA A 191 12.81 -9.07 -0.64
C ALA A 191 11.56 -8.39 -1.19
N THR A 192 10.52 -8.26 -0.35
CA THR A 192 9.26 -7.59 -0.72
C THR A 192 9.47 -6.10 -0.99
N LEU A 193 10.21 -5.39 -0.14
CA LEU A 193 10.52 -3.96 -0.33
C LEU A 193 11.45 -3.73 -1.53
N ARG A 194 12.33 -4.69 -1.88
CA ARG A 194 13.26 -4.60 -3.01
C ARG A 194 12.61 -4.93 -4.35
N SER A 195 11.78 -5.96 -4.40
CA SER A 195 11.34 -6.56 -5.66
C SER A 195 9.83 -6.74 -5.80
N ALA A 196 9.05 -6.32 -4.80
CA ALA A 196 7.62 -6.62 -4.67
C ALA A 196 7.31 -8.14 -4.58
N ARG A 197 8.30 -8.97 -4.26
CA ARG A 197 8.16 -10.44 -4.22
C ARG A 197 8.94 -11.02 -3.06
N SER A 198 8.29 -11.87 -2.24
CA SER A 198 8.96 -12.70 -1.23
C SER A 198 8.95 -14.17 -1.65
N GLU A 199 9.80 -14.96 -1.01
CA GLU A 199 9.87 -16.40 -1.26
C GLU A 199 8.64 -17.12 -0.68
N THR A 200 8.13 -16.69 0.46
CA THR A 200 7.21 -17.49 1.25
C THR A 200 5.84 -16.85 1.47
N HIS A 201 5.66 -15.55 1.26
CA HIS A 201 4.44 -14.89 1.71
C HIS A 201 3.65 -14.20 0.62
N ALA A 202 4.24 -13.24 -0.09
CA ALA A 202 3.44 -12.35 -0.91
C ALA A 202 4.14 -11.92 -2.20
N VAL A 203 3.30 -11.44 -3.10
CA VAL A 203 3.67 -10.56 -4.19
C VAL A 203 2.83 -9.30 -4.07
N LEU A 204 3.43 -8.15 -4.31
CA LEU A 204 2.78 -6.85 -4.17
C LEU A 204 2.40 -6.30 -5.54
N GLY A 205 1.17 -5.77 -5.63
CA GLY A 205 0.68 -5.04 -6.77
C GLY A 205 -0.04 -3.76 -6.34
N GLY A 206 -0.70 -3.10 -7.27
CA GLY A 206 -1.42 -1.85 -7.01
C GLY A 206 -0.52 -0.75 -6.44
N ALA A 207 -1.05 0.10 -5.60
CA ALA A 207 -0.35 1.26 -5.04
C ALA A 207 0.98 0.90 -4.34
N MET A 208 1.06 -0.25 -3.66
CA MET A 208 2.32 -0.67 -3.03
C MET A 208 3.37 -1.10 -4.06
N GLY A 209 2.95 -1.60 -5.23
CA GLY A 209 3.85 -1.86 -6.34
C GLY A 209 4.56 -0.60 -6.82
N ASP A 210 3.84 0.52 -6.92
CA ASP A 210 4.41 1.82 -7.29
C ASP A 210 5.43 2.32 -6.25
N VAL A 211 5.16 2.11 -4.96
CA VAL A 211 6.12 2.44 -3.88
C VAL A 211 7.42 1.65 -4.06
N VAL A 212 7.35 0.37 -4.39
CA VAL A 212 8.55 -0.43 -4.64
C VAL A 212 9.30 0.07 -5.87
N VAL A 213 8.62 0.26 -7.00
CA VAL A 213 9.25 0.66 -8.27
C VAL A 213 9.92 2.03 -8.18
N HIS A 214 9.24 3.00 -7.57
CA HIS A 214 9.70 4.39 -7.57
C HIS A 214 10.52 4.78 -6.33
N SER A 215 10.54 3.95 -5.29
CA SER A 215 11.21 4.26 -4.04
C SER A 215 12.05 3.10 -3.51
N THR A 216 11.45 2.09 -2.88
CA THR A 216 12.18 1.17 -2.01
C THR A 216 13.17 0.26 -2.75
N GLN A 217 12.96 -0.09 -4.03
CA GLN A 217 13.95 -0.85 -4.80
C GLN A 217 15.28 -0.14 -4.95
N ASN A 218 15.32 1.20 -4.82
CA ASN A 218 16.52 2.02 -4.97
C ASN A 218 17.26 2.25 -3.64
N LEU A 219 16.70 1.78 -2.51
CA LEU A 219 17.38 1.85 -1.23
C LEU A 219 18.54 0.85 -1.17
N ASN A 220 19.57 1.20 -0.41
CA ASN A 220 20.67 0.29 -0.13
C ASN A 220 20.23 -0.85 0.79
N ASP A 221 21.05 -1.92 0.85
CA ASP A 221 20.72 -3.12 1.64
C ASP A 221 20.61 -2.83 3.12
N SER A 222 21.46 -1.96 3.65
CA SER A 222 21.46 -1.63 5.08
C SER A 222 20.17 -0.91 5.49
N ASP A 223 19.65 -0.01 4.67
CA ASP A 223 18.39 0.71 4.95
C ASP A 223 17.19 -0.24 4.84
N LEU A 224 17.15 -1.15 3.85
CA LEU A 224 16.08 -2.15 3.76
C LEU A 224 16.07 -3.10 4.95
N HIS A 225 17.25 -3.58 5.41
CA HIS A 225 17.35 -4.41 6.61
C HIS A 225 16.97 -3.62 7.87
N ALA A 226 17.36 -2.36 7.97
CA ALA A 226 16.95 -1.48 9.08
C ALA A 226 15.43 -1.33 9.15
N MET A 227 14.77 -1.07 8.01
CA MET A 227 13.31 -1.00 7.93
C MET A 227 12.66 -2.33 8.36
N ALA A 228 13.15 -3.46 7.85
CA ALA A 228 12.64 -4.78 8.22
C ALA A 228 12.85 -5.06 9.73
N ALA A 229 14.02 -4.74 10.28
CA ALA A 229 14.34 -4.90 11.69
C ALA A 229 13.38 -4.08 12.57
N TYR A 230 13.15 -2.81 12.23
CA TYR A 230 12.19 -1.99 12.96
C TYR A 230 10.77 -2.57 12.89
N LEU A 231 10.27 -2.97 11.71
CA LEU A 231 8.94 -3.57 11.59
C LEU A 231 8.78 -4.82 12.46
N LYS A 232 9.83 -5.62 12.60
CA LYS A 232 9.83 -6.82 13.45
C LYS A 232 9.85 -6.49 14.95
N THR A 233 10.16 -5.27 15.37
CA THR A 233 10.04 -4.87 16.78
C THR A 233 8.60 -4.52 17.18
N LEU A 234 7.72 -4.25 16.20
CA LEU A 234 6.36 -3.83 16.49
C LEU A 234 5.53 -5.01 17.01
N PRO A 235 4.97 -4.94 18.22
CA PRO A 235 4.10 -5.99 18.73
C PRO A 235 2.85 -6.13 17.85
N ALA A 236 2.09 -7.21 18.01
CA ALA A 236 0.75 -7.31 17.45
C ALA A 236 -0.08 -6.09 17.91
N GLY A 237 -0.96 -5.58 17.04
CA GLY A 237 -1.88 -4.50 17.40
C GLY A 237 -2.95 -4.95 18.40
N GLU A 238 -3.92 -4.09 18.67
CA GLU A 238 -5.03 -4.39 19.60
C GLU A 238 -5.85 -5.61 19.18
N ARG A 239 -5.93 -5.84 17.87
CA ARG A 239 -6.67 -6.96 17.31
C ARG A 239 -5.85 -8.25 17.43
N GLN A 240 -6.34 -9.18 18.23
CA GLN A 240 -5.81 -10.52 18.34
C GLN A 240 -6.47 -11.40 17.27
N VAL A 241 -5.73 -11.72 16.21
CA VAL A 241 -6.15 -12.72 15.22
C VAL A 241 -5.41 -14.00 15.49
N SER A 242 -6.15 -15.11 15.60
CA SER A 242 -5.53 -16.44 15.78
C SER A 242 -4.60 -16.74 14.61
N GLY A 243 -3.43 -17.29 14.90
CA GLY A 243 -2.45 -17.67 13.89
C GLY A 243 -3.04 -18.65 12.87
N PHE A 244 -2.55 -18.58 11.63
CA PHE A 244 -2.89 -19.54 10.59
C PHE A 244 -2.35 -20.93 10.96
N SER A 245 -3.22 -21.95 10.84
CA SER A 245 -2.84 -23.36 10.98
C SER A 245 -3.24 -24.11 9.70
N ALA A 246 -2.25 -24.61 8.98
CA ALA A 246 -2.50 -25.30 7.72
C ALA A 246 -3.39 -26.55 7.91
N ASP A 247 -4.46 -26.65 7.11
CA ASP A 247 -5.31 -27.84 7.02
C ASP A 247 -5.17 -28.50 5.65
N PRO A 248 -4.66 -29.73 5.58
CA PRO A 248 -4.49 -30.45 4.31
C PRO A 248 -5.80 -31.01 3.72
N ALA A 249 -6.92 -30.95 4.42
CA ALA A 249 -8.18 -31.56 3.98
C ALA A 249 -8.64 -31.04 2.62
N THR A 250 -8.66 -29.71 2.45
CA THR A 250 -9.03 -29.09 1.16
C THR A 250 -8.08 -29.52 0.03
N ALA A 251 -6.77 -29.52 0.28
CA ALA A 251 -5.78 -29.91 -0.73
C ALA A 251 -5.97 -31.37 -1.19
N LYS A 252 -6.22 -32.28 -0.25
CA LYS A 252 -6.49 -33.69 -0.52
C LYS A 252 -7.79 -33.89 -1.31
N ALA A 253 -8.85 -33.19 -0.93
CA ALA A 253 -10.14 -33.26 -1.61
C ALA A 253 -10.01 -32.80 -3.06
N LEU A 254 -9.42 -31.63 -3.31
CA LEU A 254 -9.22 -31.10 -4.65
C LEU A 254 -8.31 -31.98 -5.51
N ALA A 255 -7.23 -32.52 -4.94
CA ALA A 255 -6.33 -33.44 -5.66
C ALA A 255 -7.02 -34.77 -6.02
N ALA A 256 -8.05 -35.19 -5.26
CA ALA A 256 -8.86 -36.36 -5.54
C ALA A 256 -10.07 -36.07 -6.46
N GLY A 257 -10.20 -34.85 -7.02
CA GLY A 257 -11.33 -34.44 -7.85
C GLY A 257 -12.65 -34.27 -7.07
N GLN A 258 -12.58 -34.08 -5.75
CA GLN A 258 -13.75 -33.91 -4.89
C GLN A 258 -14.07 -32.42 -4.75
N GLU A 259 -14.85 -31.91 -5.67
CA GLU A 259 -15.27 -30.52 -5.73
C GLU A 259 -16.65 -30.34 -5.09
N GLY A 260 -16.74 -30.48 -3.77
CA GLY A 260 -18.00 -30.53 -3.03
C GLY A 260 -18.82 -29.24 -3.00
N SER A 261 -18.31 -28.13 -3.56
CA SER A 261 -19.03 -26.85 -3.61
C SER A 261 -18.78 -26.13 -4.93
N ARG A 262 -19.69 -25.19 -5.27
CA ARG A 262 -19.53 -24.35 -6.46
C ARG A 262 -18.22 -23.50 -6.36
N GLY A 263 -17.89 -23.01 -5.16
CA GLY A 263 -16.62 -22.28 -4.93
C GLY A 263 -15.39 -23.13 -5.21
N ALA A 264 -15.38 -24.41 -4.84
CA ALA A 264 -14.29 -25.35 -5.13
C ALA A 264 -14.15 -25.60 -6.65
N GLN A 265 -15.27 -25.81 -7.36
CA GLN A 265 -15.28 -25.97 -8.82
C GLN A 265 -14.71 -24.72 -9.52
N LEU A 266 -15.18 -23.53 -9.13
CA LEU A 266 -14.68 -22.26 -9.67
C LEU A 266 -13.19 -22.05 -9.40
N TYR A 267 -12.69 -22.52 -8.24
CA TYR A 267 -11.27 -22.48 -7.92
C TYR A 267 -10.45 -23.38 -8.85
N ILE A 268 -10.86 -24.62 -9.06
CA ILE A 268 -10.18 -25.55 -9.96
C ILE A 268 -10.16 -24.99 -11.39
N ASP A 269 -11.31 -24.51 -11.87
CA ASP A 269 -11.46 -24.04 -13.25
C ASP A 269 -10.65 -22.77 -13.56
N ASN A 270 -10.43 -21.89 -12.56
CA ASN A 270 -9.90 -20.56 -12.82
C ASN A 270 -8.60 -20.23 -12.09
N CYS A 271 -8.25 -20.93 -11.00
CA CYS A 271 -7.21 -20.50 -10.06
C CYS A 271 -6.12 -21.53 -9.81
N ALA A 272 -6.49 -22.82 -9.75
CA ALA A 272 -5.60 -23.89 -9.32
C ALA A 272 -4.39 -24.11 -10.23
N ALA A 273 -4.47 -23.76 -11.51
CA ALA A 273 -3.35 -23.86 -12.45
C ALA A 273 -2.12 -23.05 -11.96
N CYS A 274 -2.35 -21.87 -11.37
CA CYS A 274 -1.31 -20.99 -10.82
C CYS A 274 -1.15 -21.19 -9.32
N HIS A 275 -2.26 -21.18 -8.58
CA HIS A 275 -2.21 -21.19 -7.09
C HIS A 275 -2.15 -22.61 -6.50
N ARG A 276 -2.17 -23.65 -7.31
CA ARG A 276 -2.12 -25.07 -6.94
C ARG A 276 -3.33 -25.54 -6.14
N THR A 277 -3.57 -26.84 -6.08
CA THR A 277 -4.67 -27.44 -5.29
C THR A 277 -4.49 -27.25 -3.79
N ASN A 278 -3.25 -27.05 -3.33
CA ASN A 278 -2.91 -26.81 -1.94
C ASN A 278 -2.87 -25.31 -1.54
N GLY A 279 -3.17 -24.42 -2.46
CA GLY A 279 -3.17 -22.97 -2.20
C GLY A 279 -1.80 -22.37 -1.92
N GLN A 280 -0.68 -23.09 -2.20
CA GLN A 280 0.68 -22.60 -1.90
C GLN A 280 1.30 -21.78 -3.04
N GLY A 281 0.74 -21.83 -4.24
CA GLY A 281 1.31 -21.15 -5.40
C GLY A 281 2.71 -21.63 -5.76
N ASP A 282 3.53 -20.70 -6.30
CA ASP A 282 4.96 -20.89 -6.56
C ASP A 282 5.74 -19.66 -6.09
N ALA A 283 6.85 -19.89 -5.41
CA ALA A 283 7.68 -18.83 -4.84
C ALA A 283 8.00 -17.72 -5.86
N ARG A 284 7.86 -16.46 -5.46
CA ARG A 284 8.14 -15.26 -6.25
C ARG A 284 7.29 -15.05 -7.53
N VAL A 285 6.47 -16.01 -7.91
CA VAL A 285 5.69 -15.99 -9.18
C VAL A 285 4.20 -15.96 -8.89
N PHE A 286 3.69 -17.00 -8.23
CA PHE A 286 2.28 -17.11 -7.88
C PHE A 286 2.13 -17.09 -6.35
N PRO A 287 1.51 -16.06 -5.78
CA PRO A 287 1.42 -15.95 -4.32
C PRO A 287 0.66 -17.11 -3.72
N LYS A 288 1.10 -17.56 -2.55
CA LYS A 288 0.27 -18.46 -1.74
C LYS A 288 -1.00 -17.74 -1.32
N ILE A 289 -2.10 -18.47 -1.26
CA ILE A 289 -3.40 -18.00 -0.77
C ILE A 289 -3.78 -18.68 0.56
N ALA A 290 -3.17 -19.83 0.86
CA ALA A 290 -3.26 -20.47 2.16
C ALA A 290 -2.43 -19.69 3.19
N GLY A 291 -3.07 -19.09 4.20
CA GLY A 291 -2.40 -18.29 5.23
C GLY A 291 -1.87 -16.93 4.74
N ASN A 292 -2.37 -16.42 3.63
CA ASN A 292 -1.99 -15.10 3.13
C ASN A 292 -2.72 -14.01 3.93
N SER A 293 -1.99 -12.97 4.39
CA SER A 293 -2.55 -11.90 5.21
C SER A 293 -3.69 -11.14 4.53
N SER A 294 -3.62 -10.93 3.20
CA SER A 294 -4.71 -10.30 2.45
C SER A 294 -5.95 -11.19 2.35
N VAL A 295 -5.78 -12.52 2.30
CA VAL A 295 -6.88 -13.49 2.34
C VAL A 295 -7.54 -13.52 3.71
N LEU A 296 -6.73 -13.42 4.77
CA LEU A 296 -7.18 -13.45 6.17
C LEU A 296 -7.70 -12.10 6.67
N SER A 297 -7.49 -11.03 5.92
CA SER A 297 -8.01 -9.70 6.26
C SER A 297 -9.54 -9.74 6.43
N GLU A 298 -10.06 -8.93 7.36
CA GLU A 298 -11.51 -8.80 7.56
C GLU A 298 -12.22 -8.25 6.33
N ASP A 299 -11.66 -7.18 5.75
CA ASP A 299 -12.19 -6.55 4.55
C ASP A 299 -11.69 -7.28 3.28
N PRO A 300 -12.59 -7.87 2.48
CA PRO A 300 -12.23 -8.60 1.27
C PRO A 300 -12.01 -7.71 0.04
N VAL A 301 -12.03 -6.39 0.16
CA VAL A 301 -12.06 -5.46 -0.99
C VAL A 301 -10.92 -5.69 -1.97
N SER A 302 -9.69 -5.88 -1.49
CA SER A 302 -8.53 -6.17 -2.35
C SER A 302 -8.66 -7.48 -3.10
N MET A 303 -9.21 -8.50 -2.46
CA MET A 303 -9.44 -9.80 -3.12
C MET A 303 -10.54 -9.73 -4.17
N ILE A 304 -11.65 -9.05 -3.86
CA ILE A 304 -12.75 -8.84 -4.82
C ILE A 304 -12.21 -8.08 -6.05
N ARG A 305 -11.46 -6.99 -5.80
CA ARG A 305 -10.84 -6.22 -6.88
C ARG A 305 -9.91 -7.08 -7.72
N LEU A 306 -9.03 -7.86 -7.09
CA LEU A 306 -8.06 -8.70 -7.78
C LEU A 306 -8.73 -9.76 -8.66
N VAL A 307 -9.79 -10.39 -8.17
CA VAL A 307 -10.56 -11.38 -8.97
C VAL A 307 -11.31 -10.69 -10.11
N LEU A 308 -11.90 -9.53 -9.88
CA LEU A 308 -12.67 -8.84 -10.92
C LEU A 308 -11.77 -8.21 -11.99
N ALA A 309 -10.78 -7.44 -11.59
CA ALA A 309 -9.97 -6.61 -12.49
C ALA A 309 -8.62 -7.21 -12.85
N GLY A 310 -8.20 -8.27 -12.13
CA GLY A 310 -6.83 -8.77 -12.24
C GLY A 310 -5.83 -7.87 -11.54
N GLY A 311 -4.57 -8.19 -11.71
CA GLY A 311 -3.45 -7.42 -11.16
C GLY A 311 -2.16 -7.70 -11.91
N LYS A 312 -1.26 -6.74 -11.91
CA LYS A 312 0.10 -6.89 -12.44
C LYS A 312 1.11 -6.75 -11.31
N LEU A 313 2.10 -7.61 -11.31
CA LEU A 313 3.32 -7.42 -10.54
C LEU A 313 4.20 -6.42 -11.26
N PRO A 314 4.80 -5.48 -10.53
CA PRO A 314 5.71 -4.54 -11.16
C PRO A 314 7.00 -5.24 -11.62
N ALA A 315 7.61 -4.69 -12.66
CA ALA A 315 8.99 -4.96 -13.00
C ALA A 315 9.91 -4.13 -12.10
N THR A 316 10.91 -4.78 -11.53
CA THR A 316 11.98 -4.12 -10.74
C THR A 316 13.34 -4.53 -11.28
N THR A 317 14.41 -3.84 -10.90
CA THR A 317 15.77 -4.16 -11.33
C THR A 317 16.15 -5.61 -11.02
N THR A 318 15.73 -6.13 -9.87
CA THR A 318 16.05 -7.50 -9.43
C THR A 318 14.99 -8.55 -9.81
N ALA A 319 13.84 -8.12 -10.31
CA ALA A 319 12.76 -8.99 -10.79
C ALA A 319 12.07 -8.33 -12.01
N PRO A 320 12.73 -8.38 -13.19
CA PRO A 320 12.32 -7.59 -14.36
C PRO A 320 11.07 -8.11 -15.08
N SER A 321 10.60 -9.32 -14.78
CA SER A 321 9.42 -9.90 -15.42
C SER A 321 8.14 -9.31 -14.84
N GLU A 322 7.30 -8.71 -15.67
CA GLU A 322 5.92 -8.40 -15.30
C GLU A 322 5.08 -9.68 -15.36
N LEU A 323 4.48 -10.04 -14.23
CA LEU A 323 3.56 -11.16 -14.15
C LEU A 323 2.15 -10.64 -13.90
N GLY A 324 1.16 -11.20 -14.56
CA GLY A 324 -0.22 -10.75 -14.43
C GLY A 324 -1.16 -11.84 -13.95
N MET A 325 -2.04 -11.51 -13.02
CA MET A 325 -3.23 -12.29 -12.74
C MET A 325 -4.35 -11.75 -13.64
N PRO A 326 -5.04 -12.58 -14.44
CA PRO A 326 -6.14 -12.12 -15.27
C PRO A 326 -7.33 -11.68 -14.42
N GLY A 327 -8.12 -10.71 -14.91
CA GLY A 327 -9.41 -10.36 -14.35
C GLY A 327 -10.53 -11.26 -14.88
N PHE A 328 -11.48 -11.60 -14.01
CA PHE A 328 -12.59 -12.50 -14.32
C PHE A 328 -13.97 -11.81 -14.36
N ALA A 329 -14.01 -10.46 -14.29
CA ALA A 329 -15.27 -9.72 -14.33
C ALA A 329 -16.14 -10.02 -15.55
N TRP A 330 -15.53 -10.35 -16.68
CA TRP A 330 -16.22 -10.69 -17.91
C TRP A 330 -16.83 -12.12 -17.94
N ARG A 331 -16.36 -12.99 -17.04
CA ARG A 331 -16.71 -14.42 -17.02
C ARG A 331 -17.54 -14.82 -15.81
N LEU A 332 -17.26 -14.24 -14.63
CA LEU A 332 -17.88 -14.62 -13.37
C LEU A 332 -18.93 -13.60 -12.95
N SER A 333 -20.12 -14.09 -12.56
CA SER A 333 -21.16 -13.29 -11.93
C SER A 333 -20.75 -12.86 -10.52
N ASP A 334 -21.50 -11.91 -9.92
CA ASP A 334 -21.26 -11.46 -8.54
C ASP A 334 -21.40 -12.61 -7.54
N GLU A 335 -22.37 -13.49 -7.75
CA GLU A 335 -22.61 -14.67 -6.91
C GLU A 335 -21.44 -15.67 -7.02
N GLU A 336 -20.96 -15.94 -8.24
CA GLU A 336 -19.82 -16.85 -8.45
C GLU A 336 -18.53 -16.31 -7.84
N VAL A 337 -18.25 -15.02 -7.95
CA VAL A 337 -17.11 -14.38 -7.30
C VAL A 337 -17.24 -14.48 -5.79
N ALA A 338 -18.41 -14.26 -5.22
CA ALA A 338 -18.67 -14.40 -3.78
C ALA A 338 -18.45 -15.84 -3.30
N GLN A 339 -18.93 -16.84 -4.03
CA GLN A 339 -18.74 -18.26 -3.72
C GLN A 339 -17.28 -18.69 -3.82
N LEU A 340 -16.57 -18.26 -4.87
CA LEU A 340 -15.13 -18.49 -5.06
C LEU A 340 -14.31 -17.90 -3.92
N LEU A 341 -14.54 -16.64 -3.59
CA LEU A 341 -13.80 -15.95 -2.53
C LEU A 341 -14.12 -16.51 -1.15
N SER A 342 -15.38 -16.87 -0.88
CA SER A 342 -15.77 -17.54 0.36
C SER A 342 -15.06 -18.88 0.51
N PHE A 343 -14.99 -19.68 -0.56
CA PHE A 343 -14.21 -20.91 -0.58
C PHE A 343 -12.74 -20.67 -0.25
N ILE A 344 -12.07 -19.73 -0.93
CA ILE A 344 -10.66 -19.40 -0.69
C ILE A 344 -10.43 -18.98 0.77
N ARG A 345 -11.31 -18.14 1.32
CA ARG A 345 -11.21 -17.56 2.66
C ARG A 345 -11.49 -18.55 3.81
N THR A 346 -12.06 -19.70 3.48
CA THR A 346 -12.40 -20.76 4.49
C THR A 346 -11.72 -22.08 4.22
N SER A 347 -10.79 -22.17 3.27
CA SER A 347 -10.08 -23.38 2.87
C SER A 347 -8.63 -23.40 3.34
N TRP A 348 -8.00 -24.56 3.35
CA TRP A 348 -6.59 -24.81 3.71
C TRP A 348 -6.19 -24.35 5.12
N GLY A 349 -7.15 -24.13 6.00
CA GLY A 349 -6.96 -23.57 7.34
C GLY A 349 -7.14 -22.07 7.43
N ASN A 350 -7.53 -21.39 6.35
CA ASN A 350 -7.98 -20.01 6.39
C ASN A 350 -9.28 -19.92 7.19
N GLN A 351 -9.39 -18.90 8.06
CA GLN A 351 -10.54 -18.64 8.91
C GLN A 351 -10.92 -17.17 8.81
N ALA A 352 -11.36 -16.73 7.62
CA ALA A 352 -11.78 -15.37 7.39
C ALA A 352 -13.29 -15.31 7.03
N PRO A 353 -13.96 -14.16 7.25
CA PRO A 353 -15.36 -14.00 6.93
C PRO A 353 -15.67 -14.29 5.45
N THR A 354 -16.83 -14.89 5.18
CA THR A 354 -17.32 -15.13 3.81
C THR A 354 -17.64 -13.81 3.10
N VAL A 355 -17.68 -13.86 1.77
CA VAL A 355 -18.02 -12.73 0.90
C VAL A 355 -19.43 -12.94 0.37
N ASN A 356 -20.21 -11.89 0.24
CA ASN A 356 -21.55 -11.93 -0.37
C ASN A 356 -21.57 -11.18 -1.71
N ALA A 357 -22.57 -11.51 -2.55
CA ALA A 357 -22.71 -10.94 -3.89
C ALA A 357 -22.92 -9.41 -3.89
N ALA A 358 -23.50 -8.83 -2.84
CA ALA A 358 -23.72 -7.39 -2.74
C ALA A 358 -22.37 -6.63 -2.60
N GLN A 359 -21.41 -7.16 -1.81
CA GLN A 359 -20.07 -6.62 -1.71
C GLN A 359 -19.32 -6.66 -3.07
N VAL A 360 -19.48 -7.77 -3.79
CA VAL A 360 -18.89 -7.92 -5.13
C VAL A 360 -19.49 -6.92 -6.10
N LYS A 361 -20.82 -6.81 -6.15
CA LYS A 361 -21.53 -5.86 -7.01
C LYS A 361 -21.11 -4.43 -6.72
N GLN A 362 -21.10 -4.04 -5.46
CA GLN A 362 -20.70 -2.68 -5.06
C GLN A 362 -19.33 -2.31 -5.61
N LEU A 363 -18.35 -3.22 -5.52
CA LEU A 363 -17.02 -2.95 -6.06
C LEU A 363 -17.00 -2.99 -7.58
N ARG A 364 -17.67 -3.98 -8.21
CA ARG A 364 -17.75 -4.08 -9.68
C ARG A 364 -18.29 -2.79 -10.31
N ASP A 365 -19.30 -2.17 -9.69
CA ASP A 365 -19.91 -0.93 -10.20
C ASP A 365 -18.93 0.27 -10.15
N THR A 366 -17.90 0.22 -9.32
CA THR A 366 -16.85 1.26 -9.22
C THR A 366 -15.67 1.04 -10.16
N LEU A 367 -15.49 -0.18 -10.66
CA LEU A 367 -14.37 -0.48 -11.54
C LEU A 367 -14.64 0.05 -12.96
N PRO A 368 -13.59 0.51 -13.68
CA PRO A 368 -13.74 0.81 -15.09
C PRO A 368 -14.32 -0.40 -15.82
N LYS A 369 -15.35 -0.19 -16.61
CA LYS A 369 -15.88 -1.27 -17.46
C LYS A 369 -14.74 -1.70 -18.37
N SER A 370 -14.19 -2.89 -18.12
CA SER A 370 -13.22 -3.49 -19.01
C SER A 370 -13.90 -3.72 -20.36
N SER A 371 -13.55 -2.92 -21.36
CA SER A 371 -13.72 -3.38 -22.73
C SER A 371 -12.94 -4.70 -22.83
N PRO A 372 -13.49 -5.73 -23.46
CA PRO A 372 -12.70 -6.90 -23.80
C PRO A 372 -11.69 -6.47 -24.87
N ASP A 373 -10.58 -5.88 -24.44
CA ASP A 373 -9.43 -5.66 -25.31
C ASP A 373 -8.70 -7.00 -25.46
N VAL A 374 -9.34 -7.89 -26.17
CA VAL A 374 -8.69 -8.95 -26.89
C VAL A 374 -8.34 -8.37 -28.25
N SER A 375 -7.30 -7.57 -28.31
CA SER A 375 -6.62 -7.30 -29.57
C SER A 375 -5.98 -8.62 -30.05
N ARG A 376 -6.83 -9.46 -30.60
CA ARG A 376 -6.46 -10.69 -31.38
C ARG A 376 -5.87 -10.34 -32.74
N THR A 377 -5.28 -9.17 -32.92
CA THR A 377 -4.87 -8.68 -34.25
C THR A 377 -3.39 -8.41 -34.42
N ASP A 378 -2.51 -8.83 -33.52
CA ASP A 378 -1.06 -8.70 -33.76
C ASP A 378 -0.29 -10.03 -33.76
N ILE A 379 -0.93 -11.11 -34.22
CA ILE A 379 -0.16 -12.22 -34.76
C ILE A 379 -0.07 -11.98 -36.25
N ALA A 380 0.84 -11.12 -36.67
CA ALA A 380 1.31 -11.11 -38.04
C ALA A 380 1.91 -12.50 -38.33
N ARG A 381 1.27 -13.22 -39.24
CA ARG A 381 1.83 -14.43 -39.84
C ARG A 381 3.03 -14.04 -40.69
N PRO A 382 4.02 -14.95 -40.81
CA PRO A 382 5.28 -14.74 -41.51
C PRO A 382 5.12 -14.42 -42.98
#